data_9acf7ed09b996ab764e8ef4b22877039
#
_entry.id   9acf7ed09b996ab764e8ef4b22877039
#
_cell.length_a   1.000
_cell.length_b   1.000
_cell.length_c   1.000
_cell.angle_alpha   90.00
_cell.angle_beta   90.00
_cell.angle_gamma   90.00
#
_symmetry.space_group_name_H-M   'P 1'
#
loop_
_entity.id
_entity.type
_entity.pdbx_description
1 polymer ?
#
loop_
_entity_poly.entity_id
_entity_poly.type
_entity_poly.pdbx_seq_one_letter_code
_entity_poly.pdbx_strand_id
1 'polypeptide(L)'
;MLLPGAHAPALVRDLADDPNLEQVAYQVLDGVVALVVRTRHPLAPSGRGYEVGTVPRGTNDTLYVDFAPDLQGGAATPMADGVTAVAPLPLPAADPLAVAQAPERRYTVVIDAGHGGHDPGAVSSWAHEKEIVLDVALRLKALLEAQGVHVIVTRGNDTFLTLQERSTFATTDRNVFVSIHANAAESSSAHGIETWVFGRPLDPALIDRAIDENGGGDVGAARTEEAARIATDIAGDILRETQLNYSLALADLVQARLVEATGANDRGVRQNLFYVIRNSRIPAILVELGFVSNPDEGQRLAEAEYRGDLADALADGILTFLREGGTLARR
;
A
#
# COMPACT_ATOMS: atom_id res chain seq x y z
N MET A 1 -22.50 -17.52 8.24
CA MET A 1 -22.10 -18.95 8.10
C MET A 1 -21.11 -19.27 9.18
N LEU A 2 -21.24 -20.40 9.85
CA LEU A 2 -20.38 -20.84 10.96
C LEU A 2 -19.39 -21.90 10.47
N LEU A 3 -18.11 -21.72 10.75
CA LEU A 3 -17.01 -22.60 10.32
C LEU A 3 -16.31 -23.19 11.55
N PRO A 4 -16.70 -24.36 12.05
CA PRO A 4 -16.06 -25.01 13.18
C PRO A 4 -14.61 -25.39 12.85
N GLY A 5 -13.66 -25.09 13.76
CA GLY A 5 -12.26 -25.46 13.61
C GLY A 5 -11.45 -24.62 12.63
N ALA A 6 -12.01 -23.56 12.07
CA ALA A 6 -11.27 -22.64 11.20
C ALA A 6 -10.45 -21.63 12.01
N HIS A 7 -9.20 -21.42 11.60
CA HIS A 7 -8.41 -20.28 12.05
C HIS A 7 -8.64 -19.12 11.10
N ALA A 8 -9.27 -18.04 11.57
CA ALA A 8 -9.44 -16.83 10.77
C ALA A 8 -8.25 -15.90 10.97
N PRO A 9 -7.47 -15.58 9.93
CA PRO A 9 -6.67 -14.38 9.96
C PRO A 9 -7.63 -13.17 10.03
N ALA A 10 -7.25 -12.12 10.75
CA ALA A 10 -8.05 -10.90 10.83
C ALA A 10 -8.08 -10.22 9.45
N LEU A 11 -9.03 -10.59 8.62
CA LEU A 11 -9.24 -9.99 7.31
C LEU A 11 -10.66 -9.40 7.28
N VAL A 12 -10.73 -8.09 7.49
CA VAL A 12 -11.92 -7.31 7.13
C VAL A 12 -11.62 -6.73 5.74
N ARG A 13 -12.36 -7.11 4.72
CA ARG A 13 -12.33 -6.47 3.42
C ARG A 13 -13.47 -5.48 3.32
N ASP A 14 -13.13 -4.22 3.07
CA ASP A 14 -14.09 -3.23 2.59
C ASP A 14 -14.23 -3.46 1.07
N LEU A 15 -15.44 -3.68 0.63
CA LEU A 15 -15.79 -3.94 -0.77
C LEU A 15 -16.54 -2.72 -1.33
N ALA A 16 -15.99 -1.51 -1.12
CA ALA A 16 -16.64 -0.26 -1.49
C ALA A 16 -17.11 -0.23 -2.96
N ASP A 17 -16.36 -0.89 -3.84
CA ASP A 17 -16.63 -0.91 -5.29
C ASP A 17 -17.31 -2.20 -5.78
N ASP A 18 -17.59 -3.15 -4.91
CA ASP A 18 -18.37 -4.31 -5.31
C ASP A 18 -19.84 -3.92 -5.46
N PRO A 19 -20.49 -4.15 -6.62
CA PRO A 19 -21.87 -3.75 -6.86
C PRO A 19 -22.86 -4.46 -5.94
N ASN A 20 -22.49 -5.59 -5.38
CA ASN A 20 -23.38 -6.46 -4.60
C ASN A 20 -23.00 -6.53 -3.12
N LEU A 21 -21.73 -6.34 -2.78
CA LEU A 21 -21.21 -6.50 -1.43
C LEU A 21 -20.81 -5.16 -0.82
N GLU A 22 -21.16 -4.95 0.44
CA GLU A 22 -20.73 -3.81 1.24
C GLU A 22 -19.57 -4.18 2.16
N GLN A 23 -19.62 -5.36 2.75
CA GLN A 23 -18.63 -5.80 3.72
C GLN A 23 -18.55 -7.32 3.82
N VAL A 24 -17.33 -7.83 3.98
CA VAL A 24 -17.07 -9.21 4.41
C VAL A 24 -16.21 -9.18 5.65
N ALA A 25 -16.67 -9.80 6.73
CA ALA A 25 -15.97 -9.83 8.02
C ALA A 25 -16.02 -11.21 8.65
N TYR A 26 -15.08 -11.52 9.53
CA TYR A 26 -15.11 -12.70 10.36
C TYR A 26 -15.38 -12.30 11.82
N GLN A 27 -16.17 -13.10 12.50
CA GLN A 27 -16.30 -13.04 13.96
C GLN A 27 -15.97 -14.40 14.54
N VAL A 28 -15.23 -14.41 15.64
CA VAL A 28 -15.02 -15.62 16.44
C VAL A 28 -16.00 -15.59 17.60
N LEU A 29 -16.95 -16.50 17.61
CA LEU A 29 -17.96 -16.64 18.64
C LEU A 29 -17.83 -18.06 19.21
N ASP A 30 -17.48 -18.17 20.49
CA ASP A 30 -17.34 -19.45 21.21
C ASP A 30 -16.50 -20.52 20.48
N GLY A 31 -15.38 -20.09 19.88
CA GLY A 31 -14.48 -21.00 19.13
C GLY A 31 -14.96 -21.36 17.72
N VAL A 32 -16.03 -20.73 17.25
CA VAL A 32 -16.56 -20.89 15.89
C VAL A 32 -16.31 -19.62 15.10
N VAL A 33 -15.76 -19.76 13.90
CA VAL A 33 -15.58 -18.62 12.99
C VAL A 33 -16.89 -18.38 12.24
N ALA A 34 -17.48 -17.20 12.44
CA ALA A 34 -18.63 -16.73 11.69
C ALA A 34 -18.18 -15.82 10.55
N LEU A 35 -18.47 -16.16 9.31
CA LEU A 35 -18.32 -15.27 8.17
C LEU A 35 -19.58 -14.40 8.06
N VAL A 36 -19.41 -13.09 8.21
CA VAL A 36 -20.48 -12.10 8.07
C VAL A 36 -20.30 -11.39 6.74
N VAL A 37 -21.27 -11.51 5.86
CA VAL A 37 -21.31 -10.84 4.56
C VAL A 37 -22.46 -9.84 4.59
N ARG A 38 -22.18 -8.57 4.37
CA ARG A 38 -23.18 -7.52 4.22
C ARG A 38 -23.33 -7.20 2.73
N THR A 39 -24.56 -7.27 2.23
CA THR A 39 -24.89 -6.97 0.83
C THR A 39 -25.50 -5.58 0.71
N ARG A 40 -25.26 -4.90 -0.43
CA ARG A 40 -25.85 -3.58 -0.73
C ARG A 40 -27.34 -3.65 -1.00
N HIS A 41 -27.82 -4.80 -1.41
CA HIS A 41 -29.24 -5.06 -1.67
C HIS A 41 -29.73 -6.13 -0.70
N PRO A 42 -30.98 -6.03 -0.22
CA PRO A 42 -31.53 -7.06 0.64
C PRO A 42 -31.59 -8.39 -0.11
N LEU A 43 -31.01 -9.43 0.51
CA LEU A 43 -31.18 -10.80 0.03
C LEU A 43 -32.64 -11.19 0.18
N ALA A 44 -33.19 -11.85 -0.84
CA ALA A 44 -34.59 -12.30 -0.77
C ALA A 44 -34.77 -13.28 0.42
N PRO A 45 -35.87 -13.20 1.18
CA PRO A 45 -36.12 -14.06 2.33
C PRO A 45 -36.10 -15.56 2.02
N SER A 46 -36.21 -15.90 0.73
CA SER A 46 -36.25 -17.28 0.23
C SER A 46 -34.89 -17.90 -0.09
N GLY A 47 -33.78 -17.28 0.34
CA GLY A 47 -32.41 -17.77 0.04
C GLY A 47 -31.98 -17.58 -1.42
N ARG A 48 -32.62 -16.67 -2.14
CA ARG A 48 -32.22 -16.29 -3.50
C ARG A 48 -31.14 -15.22 -3.48
N GLY A 49 -30.28 -15.20 -4.48
CA GLY A 49 -29.27 -14.17 -4.66
C GLY A 49 -27.89 -14.53 -4.11
N TYR A 50 -27.68 -15.76 -3.62
CA TYR A 50 -26.37 -16.28 -3.29
C TYR A 50 -26.29 -17.79 -3.48
N GLU A 51 -25.09 -18.29 -3.77
CA GLU A 51 -24.74 -19.71 -3.79
C GLU A 51 -23.50 -19.94 -2.93
N VAL A 52 -23.48 -21.03 -2.17
CA VAL A 52 -22.34 -21.41 -1.32
C VAL A 52 -21.86 -22.77 -1.74
N GLY A 53 -20.58 -22.90 -2.02
CA GLY A 53 -19.99 -24.19 -2.37
C GLY A 53 -18.56 -24.32 -1.82
N THR A 54 -18.02 -25.53 -1.92
CA THR A 54 -16.65 -25.85 -1.58
C THR A 54 -15.92 -26.45 -2.77
N VAL A 55 -14.68 -26.04 -2.99
CA VAL A 55 -13.79 -26.63 -3.98
C VAL A 55 -12.60 -27.27 -3.27
N PRO A 56 -12.38 -28.58 -3.40
CA PRO A 56 -11.21 -29.25 -2.82
C PRO A 56 -9.91 -28.69 -3.41
N ARG A 57 -8.97 -28.28 -2.52
CA ARG A 57 -7.61 -27.90 -2.91
C ARG A 57 -6.60 -28.62 -2.03
N GLY A 58 -6.16 -29.78 -2.49
CA GLY A 58 -5.19 -30.61 -1.77
C GLY A 58 -5.74 -31.10 -0.43
N THR A 59 -5.10 -30.71 0.69
CA THR A 59 -5.55 -31.05 2.05
C THR A 59 -6.56 -30.09 2.65
N ASN A 60 -6.91 -29.02 1.94
CA ASN A 60 -7.82 -27.96 2.39
C ASN A 60 -8.96 -27.79 1.38
N ASP A 61 -10.13 -27.44 1.87
CA ASP A 61 -11.26 -27.04 1.05
C ASP A 61 -11.33 -25.51 0.96
N THR A 62 -11.54 -25.00 -0.25
CA THR A 62 -11.82 -23.57 -0.45
C THR A 62 -13.32 -23.38 -0.49
N LEU A 63 -13.82 -22.55 0.42
CA LEU A 63 -15.20 -22.12 0.42
C LEU A 63 -15.36 -20.95 -0.54
N TYR A 64 -16.38 -20.97 -1.39
CA TYR A 64 -16.80 -19.83 -2.18
C TYR A 64 -18.24 -19.46 -1.89
N VAL A 65 -18.56 -18.19 -2.02
CA VAL A 65 -19.91 -17.66 -1.92
C VAL A 65 -20.11 -16.72 -3.10
N ASP A 66 -20.96 -17.12 -4.03
CA ASP A 66 -21.33 -16.30 -5.17
C ASP A 66 -22.60 -15.49 -4.88
N PHE A 67 -22.59 -14.22 -5.24
CA PHE A 67 -23.71 -13.30 -5.10
C PHE A 67 -24.10 -12.75 -6.47
N ALA A 68 -25.32 -13.01 -6.90
CA ALA A 68 -25.90 -12.35 -8.08
C ALA A 68 -27.42 -12.19 -7.92
N PRO A 69 -28.01 -11.10 -8.43
CA PRO A 69 -29.46 -10.84 -8.26
C PRO A 69 -30.36 -11.90 -8.86
N ASP A 70 -29.87 -12.62 -9.86
CA ASP A 70 -30.54 -13.63 -10.65
C ASP A 70 -30.20 -15.07 -10.27
N LEU A 71 -29.28 -15.31 -9.31
CA LEU A 71 -29.05 -16.63 -8.75
C LEU A 71 -30.33 -17.13 -8.09
N GLN A 72 -31.01 -18.03 -8.79
CA GLN A 72 -32.09 -18.80 -8.21
C GLN A 72 -31.46 -19.83 -7.31
N GLY A 73 -31.52 -19.64 -5.99
CA GLY A 73 -30.90 -20.51 -5.00
C GLY A 73 -31.10 -21.97 -5.35
N GLY A 74 -30.02 -22.62 -5.78
CA GLY A 74 -29.90 -24.06 -5.75
C GLY A 74 -30.00 -24.48 -4.29
N ALA A 75 -30.73 -25.55 -4.01
CA ALA A 75 -30.82 -26.11 -2.68
C ALA A 75 -29.42 -26.31 -2.10
N ALA A 76 -29.14 -25.67 -0.96
CA ALA A 76 -27.92 -25.92 -0.22
C ALA A 76 -27.76 -27.44 -0.11
N THR A 77 -26.66 -27.97 -0.61
CA THR A 77 -26.30 -29.35 -0.37
C THR A 77 -26.23 -29.50 1.13
N PRO A 78 -27.01 -30.38 1.78
CA PRO A 78 -27.00 -30.48 3.21
C PRO A 78 -25.57 -30.86 3.63
N MET A 79 -24.93 -30.00 4.38
CA MET A 79 -23.75 -30.38 5.13
C MET A 79 -24.13 -31.52 6.06
N ALA A 80 -23.27 -32.55 6.13
CA ALA A 80 -23.47 -33.74 6.88
C ALA A 80 -24.05 -33.47 8.27
N ASP A 81 -25.00 -34.28 8.66
CA ASP A 81 -25.82 -34.27 9.87
C ASP A 81 -25.13 -33.64 11.11
N GLY A 82 -25.73 -32.62 11.64
CA GLY A 82 -25.40 -32.12 12.99
C GLY A 82 -25.43 -30.61 13.21
N VAL A 83 -25.59 -29.78 12.18
CA VAL A 83 -25.71 -28.33 12.38
C VAL A 83 -27.18 -27.94 12.41
N THR A 84 -27.73 -27.82 13.62
CA THR A 84 -29.05 -27.22 13.82
C THR A 84 -29.00 -25.77 13.37
N ALA A 85 -29.86 -25.36 12.46
CA ALA A 85 -30.04 -23.99 12.11
C ALA A 85 -30.36 -23.19 13.38
N VAL A 86 -29.42 -22.43 13.87
CA VAL A 86 -29.68 -21.49 14.96
C VAL A 86 -30.56 -20.39 14.38
N ALA A 87 -31.74 -20.22 14.97
CA ALA A 87 -32.61 -19.13 14.62
C ALA A 87 -31.81 -17.79 14.66
N PRO A 88 -32.01 -16.88 13.72
CA PRO A 88 -31.29 -15.62 13.74
C PRO A 88 -31.55 -14.95 15.10
N LEU A 89 -30.48 -14.71 15.84
CA LEU A 89 -30.54 -13.90 17.05
C LEU A 89 -31.17 -12.56 16.67
N PRO A 90 -32.19 -12.06 17.42
CA PRO A 90 -32.73 -10.76 17.14
C PRO A 90 -31.57 -9.75 17.24
N LEU A 91 -31.30 -9.10 16.11
CA LEU A 91 -30.41 -7.94 16.11
C LEU A 91 -30.94 -6.97 17.16
N PRO A 92 -30.10 -6.43 18.06
CA PRO A 92 -30.52 -5.36 18.92
C PRO A 92 -31.13 -4.28 18.01
N ALA A 93 -32.37 -3.85 18.34
CA ALA A 93 -33.04 -2.79 17.60
C ALA A 93 -32.06 -1.63 17.48
N ALA A 94 -31.69 -1.26 16.26
CA ALA A 94 -30.85 -0.11 16.03
C ALA A 94 -31.57 1.09 16.62
N ASP A 95 -30.98 1.70 17.64
CA ASP A 95 -31.45 2.96 18.18
C ASP A 95 -31.39 3.99 17.06
N PRO A 96 -32.52 4.52 16.58
CA PRO A 96 -32.53 5.43 15.43
C PRO A 96 -31.83 6.77 15.71
N LEU A 97 -31.35 6.99 16.94
CA LEU A 97 -30.58 8.17 17.35
C LEU A 97 -29.10 7.90 17.54
N ALA A 98 -28.65 6.64 17.53
CA ALA A 98 -27.26 6.30 17.42
C ALA A 98 -26.87 6.28 15.92
N VAL A 99 -26.82 7.43 15.30
CA VAL A 99 -25.83 7.68 14.25
C VAL A 99 -24.51 7.65 15.00
N ALA A 100 -24.04 6.45 15.33
CA ALA A 100 -22.65 6.25 15.71
C ALA A 100 -21.87 6.87 14.57
N GLN A 101 -21.19 7.97 14.85
CA GLN A 101 -20.15 8.49 13.97
C GLN A 101 -19.32 7.28 13.65
N ALA A 102 -19.28 6.88 12.37
CA ALA A 102 -18.40 5.81 11.93
C ALA A 102 -17.05 6.14 12.56
N PRO A 103 -16.36 5.20 13.24
CA PRO A 103 -15.09 5.51 13.85
C PRO A 103 -14.26 6.17 12.77
N GLU A 104 -13.82 7.41 13.04
CA GLU A 104 -12.97 8.14 12.08
C GLU A 104 -11.89 7.17 11.67
N ARG A 105 -11.86 6.77 10.40
CA ARG A 105 -10.84 5.86 9.87
C ARG A 105 -9.52 6.61 10.01
N ARG A 106 -8.78 6.32 11.06
CA ARG A 106 -7.44 6.86 11.23
C ARG A 106 -6.53 6.09 10.31
N TYR A 107 -6.25 6.68 9.16
CA TYR A 107 -5.23 6.16 8.27
C TYR A 107 -3.86 6.22 8.95
N THR A 108 -3.03 5.20 8.69
CA THR A 108 -1.65 5.18 9.14
C THR A 108 -0.73 5.17 7.92
N VAL A 109 0.10 6.18 7.79
CA VAL A 109 1.10 6.33 6.73
C VAL A 109 2.49 6.15 7.33
N VAL A 110 3.30 5.30 6.68
CA VAL A 110 4.72 5.17 6.99
C VAL A 110 5.50 6.04 6.01
N ILE A 111 6.35 6.90 6.54
CA ILE A 111 7.29 7.70 5.76
C ILE A 111 8.69 7.20 6.09
N ASP A 112 9.40 6.73 5.06
CA ASP A 112 10.78 6.32 5.15
C ASP A 112 11.66 7.42 4.55
N ALA A 113 12.46 8.08 5.39
CA ALA A 113 13.49 8.98 4.92
C ALA A 113 14.75 8.18 4.59
N GLY A 114 15.12 8.08 3.32
CA GLY A 114 16.28 7.32 2.86
C GLY A 114 17.58 7.71 3.57
N HIS A 115 18.57 6.83 3.54
CA HIS A 115 19.91 7.07 4.11
C HIS A 115 19.92 7.47 5.60
N GLY A 116 20.98 8.13 6.07
CA GLY A 116 21.11 8.61 7.46
C GLY A 116 22.34 8.10 8.18
N GLY A 117 22.78 8.81 9.20
CA GLY A 117 23.98 8.51 9.96
C GLY A 117 25.24 8.54 9.09
N HIS A 118 25.95 7.41 9.00
CA HIS A 118 27.15 7.27 8.18
C HIS A 118 26.91 7.14 6.67
N ASP A 119 25.67 6.90 6.27
CA ASP A 119 25.24 6.84 4.87
C ASP A 119 24.68 8.21 4.43
N PRO A 120 25.43 9.00 3.66
CA PRO A 120 24.98 10.32 3.24
C PRO A 120 23.97 10.28 2.08
N GLY A 121 23.83 9.14 1.38
CA GLY A 121 23.18 9.08 0.07
C GLY A 121 23.95 9.87 -0.99
N ALA A 122 23.27 10.44 -1.95
CA ALA A 122 23.86 11.33 -2.95
C ALA A 122 24.43 12.60 -2.31
N VAL A 123 25.62 12.99 -2.76
CA VAL A 123 26.36 14.15 -2.23
C VAL A 123 26.69 15.13 -3.36
N SER A 124 26.43 16.39 -3.13
CA SER A 124 26.86 17.49 -4.01
C SER A 124 27.48 18.63 -3.21
N SER A 125 27.88 19.69 -3.92
CA SER A 125 28.36 20.93 -3.29
C SER A 125 27.24 21.72 -2.58
N TRP A 126 25.98 21.39 -2.80
CA TRP A 126 24.83 22.11 -2.25
C TRP A 126 24.18 21.42 -1.06
N ALA A 127 24.09 20.07 -1.08
CA ALA A 127 23.43 19.31 -0.04
C ALA A 127 23.80 17.83 -0.07
N HIS A 128 23.49 17.13 1.03
CA HIS A 128 23.48 15.69 1.14
C HIS A 128 22.03 15.17 1.06
N GLU A 129 21.81 14.09 0.34
CA GLU A 129 20.51 13.50 0.20
C GLU A 129 19.84 13.21 1.55
N LYS A 130 20.56 12.61 2.49
CA LYS A 130 20.02 12.26 3.82
C LYS A 130 19.38 13.43 4.57
N GLU A 131 19.87 14.67 4.33
CA GLU A 131 19.37 15.88 4.97
C GLU A 131 18.11 16.40 4.25
N ILE A 132 18.13 16.37 2.92
CA ILE A 132 16.99 16.75 2.07
C ILE A 132 15.78 15.87 2.41
N VAL A 133 15.95 14.55 2.33
CA VAL A 133 14.86 13.60 2.51
C VAL A 133 14.32 13.56 3.94
N LEU A 134 15.18 13.82 4.93
CA LEU A 134 14.73 13.95 6.33
C LEU A 134 13.86 15.20 6.52
N ASP A 135 14.28 16.35 5.98
CA ASP A 135 13.51 17.59 6.09
C ASP A 135 12.15 17.47 5.39
N VAL A 136 12.12 16.91 4.16
CA VAL A 136 10.86 16.65 3.44
C VAL A 136 9.97 15.68 4.20
N ALA A 137 10.52 14.58 4.75
CA ALA A 137 9.78 13.60 5.52
C ALA A 137 9.13 14.19 6.78
N LEU A 138 9.85 15.05 7.50
CA LEU A 138 9.32 15.69 8.71
C LEU A 138 8.25 16.75 8.40
N ARG A 139 8.38 17.49 7.30
CA ARG A 139 7.33 18.41 6.81
C ARG A 139 6.09 17.62 6.38
N LEU A 140 6.26 16.57 5.58
CA LEU A 140 5.19 15.69 5.15
C LEU A 140 4.45 15.09 6.35
N LYS A 141 5.20 14.63 7.37
CA LYS A 141 4.60 14.15 8.62
C LYS A 141 3.67 15.19 9.23
N ALA A 142 4.15 16.43 9.41
CA ALA A 142 3.35 17.50 10.03
C ALA A 142 2.07 17.80 9.22
N LEU A 143 2.16 17.82 7.88
CA LEU A 143 1.03 18.06 6.99
C LEU A 143 -0.03 16.96 7.08
N LEU A 144 0.38 15.69 7.08
CA LEU A 144 -0.53 14.55 7.19
C LEU A 144 -1.18 14.47 8.58
N GLU A 145 -0.41 14.71 9.65
CA GLU A 145 -0.93 14.73 11.02
C GLU A 145 -1.97 15.86 11.22
N ALA A 146 -1.77 17.02 10.60
CA ALA A 146 -2.75 18.11 10.60
C ALA A 146 -4.09 17.71 9.92
N GLN A 147 -4.08 16.68 9.07
CA GLN A 147 -5.28 16.12 8.41
C GLN A 147 -5.85 14.89 9.16
N GLY A 148 -5.38 14.60 10.38
CA GLY A 148 -5.86 13.49 11.20
C GLY A 148 -5.28 12.12 10.81
N VAL A 149 -4.26 12.06 9.95
CA VAL A 149 -3.56 10.83 9.59
C VAL A 149 -2.52 10.51 10.67
N HIS A 150 -2.49 9.27 11.13
CA HIS A 150 -1.41 8.80 11.99
C HIS A 150 -0.15 8.55 11.16
N VAL A 151 0.97 9.16 11.54
CA VAL A 151 2.23 9.06 10.78
C VAL A 151 3.32 8.39 11.60
N ILE A 152 3.94 7.39 11.00
CA ILE A 152 5.13 6.71 11.52
C ILE A 152 6.29 7.08 10.60
N VAL A 153 7.34 7.68 11.13
CA VAL A 153 8.59 7.89 10.38
C VAL A 153 9.59 6.79 10.75
N THR A 154 10.32 6.27 9.78
CA THR A 154 11.36 5.26 10.04
C THR A 154 12.51 5.84 10.85
N ARG A 155 12.88 7.09 10.57
CA ARG A 155 13.82 7.89 11.35
C ARG A 155 13.35 9.34 11.48
N GLY A 156 13.49 9.92 12.64
CA GLY A 156 13.18 11.34 12.90
C GLY A 156 14.40 12.21 13.12
N ASN A 157 15.59 11.68 12.93
CA ASN A 157 16.88 12.35 13.08
C ASN A 157 17.93 11.73 12.12
N ASP A 158 19.18 12.18 12.21
CA ASP A 158 20.29 11.64 11.39
C ASP A 158 20.80 10.28 11.95
N THR A 159 19.97 9.25 11.89
CA THR A 159 20.29 7.88 12.30
C THR A 159 20.28 6.96 11.10
N PHE A 160 21.23 6.06 11.00
CA PHE A 160 21.27 5.00 10.00
C PHE A 160 20.30 3.88 10.35
N LEU A 161 19.54 3.42 9.37
CA LEU A 161 18.74 2.20 9.42
C LEU A 161 19.05 1.34 8.20
N THR A 162 19.16 0.06 8.40
CA THR A 162 19.33 -0.90 7.30
C THR A 162 18.04 -0.99 6.47
N LEU A 163 18.13 -1.34 5.20
CA LEU A 163 16.97 -1.55 4.34
C LEU A 163 16.00 -2.61 4.89
N GLN A 164 16.54 -3.63 5.58
CA GLN A 164 15.74 -4.63 6.27
C GLN A 164 14.90 -4.03 7.39
N GLU A 165 15.49 -3.22 8.27
CA GLU A 165 14.78 -2.54 9.35
C GLU A 165 13.68 -1.63 8.78
N ARG A 166 14.00 -0.81 7.77
CA ARG A 166 13.02 0.06 7.08
C ARG A 166 11.83 -0.72 6.55
N SER A 167 12.07 -1.84 5.86
CA SER A 167 11.00 -2.65 5.27
C SER A 167 10.09 -3.31 6.32
N THR A 168 10.52 -3.47 7.59
CA THR A 168 9.68 -3.99 8.67
C THR A 168 8.55 -3.06 9.07
N PHE A 169 8.64 -1.78 8.71
CA PHE A 169 7.57 -0.82 8.97
C PHE A 169 6.35 -1.01 8.04
N ALA A 170 6.46 -1.73 6.93
CA ALA A 170 5.36 -1.94 5.98
C ALA A 170 4.46 -3.13 6.39
N THR A 171 3.77 -3.01 7.51
CA THR A 171 2.89 -4.05 8.07
C THR A 171 1.42 -3.83 7.67
N THR A 172 0.60 -4.88 7.74
CA THR A 172 -0.79 -4.90 7.25
C THR A 172 -1.78 -4.06 8.05
N ASP A 173 -1.40 -3.57 9.21
CA ASP A 173 -2.16 -2.63 10.05
C ASP A 173 -1.96 -1.15 9.63
N ARG A 174 -1.20 -0.91 8.56
CA ARG A 174 -0.90 0.40 7.99
C ARG A 174 -1.46 0.51 6.58
N ASN A 175 -1.64 1.74 6.10
CA ASN A 175 -2.33 1.97 4.84
C ASN A 175 -1.37 2.23 3.67
N VAL A 176 -0.26 2.92 3.91
CA VAL A 176 0.69 3.35 2.87
C VAL A 176 2.11 3.36 3.43
N PHE A 177 3.07 2.99 2.57
CA PHE A 177 4.50 3.15 2.81
C PHE A 177 5.11 4.00 1.69
N VAL A 178 5.78 5.10 2.06
CA VAL A 178 6.45 6.00 1.11
C VAL A 178 7.90 6.17 1.53
N SER A 179 8.82 5.67 0.70
CA SER A 179 10.26 5.92 0.83
C SER A 179 10.63 7.16 0.01
N ILE A 180 11.36 8.07 0.60
CA ILE A 180 11.74 9.36 0.00
C ILE A 180 13.24 9.39 -0.21
N HIS A 181 13.66 9.64 -1.45
CA HIS A 181 15.01 9.68 -1.95
C HIS A 181 15.26 10.91 -2.82
N ALA A 182 16.51 11.19 -3.12
CA ALA A 182 16.92 12.21 -4.07
C ALA A 182 18.13 11.71 -4.86
N ASN A 183 17.91 11.50 -6.11
CA ASN A 183 18.72 10.80 -7.08
C ASN A 183 20.11 11.40 -7.33
N ALA A 184 21.00 10.59 -7.85
CA ALA A 184 22.24 11.03 -8.47
C ALA A 184 22.48 10.29 -9.80
N ALA A 185 23.21 10.92 -10.70
CA ALA A 185 23.68 10.31 -11.93
C ALA A 185 25.09 10.83 -12.27
N GLU A 186 25.86 10.04 -13.03
CA GLU A 186 27.15 10.47 -13.56
C GLU A 186 27.02 11.70 -14.47
N SER A 187 25.92 11.74 -15.26
CA SER A 187 25.62 12.90 -16.08
C SER A 187 24.97 14.00 -15.27
N SER A 188 25.61 15.15 -15.16
CA SER A 188 25.06 16.35 -14.54
C SER A 188 23.82 16.93 -15.28
N SER A 189 23.51 16.45 -16.47
CA SER A 189 22.31 16.84 -17.21
C SER A 189 21.08 16.00 -16.84
N ALA A 190 21.24 14.90 -16.10
CA ALA A 190 20.10 14.13 -15.61
C ALA A 190 19.29 14.99 -14.61
N HIS A 191 17.97 15.03 -14.80
CA HIS A 191 17.06 15.83 -13.98
C HIS A 191 15.64 15.29 -14.02
N GLY A 192 14.81 15.71 -13.07
CA GLY A 192 13.39 15.39 -13.00
C GLY A 192 13.02 14.45 -11.85
N ILE A 193 11.72 14.37 -11.60
CA ILE A 193 11.11 13.56 -10.54
C ILE A 193 10.64 12.22 -11.12
N GLU A 194 10.82 11.15 -10.37
CA GLU A 194 10.31 9.82 -10.74
C GLU A 194 9.82 9.05 -9.52
N THR A 195 8.80 8.24 -9.72
CA THR A 195 8.22 7.40 -8.66
C THR A 195 8.32 5.94 -9.05
N TRP A 196 8.69 5.11 -8.09
CA TRP A 196 8.97 3.70 -8.29
C TRP A 196 8.03 2.81 -7.49
N VAL A 197 7.58 1.73 -8.12
CA VAL A 197 6.90 0.61 -7.47
C VAL A 197 7.75 -0.65 -7.58
N PHE A 198 7.52 -1.60 -6.69
CA PHE A 198 8.28 -2.84 -6.69
C PHE A 198 7.89 -3.72 -7.88
N GLY A 199 8.88 -4.16 -8.65
CA GLY A 199 8.70 -5.06 -9.78
C GLY A 199 9.93 -5.13 -10.67
N ARG A 200 9.93 -6.05 -11.62
CA ARG A 200 11.02 -6.15 -12.60
C ARG A 200 10.99 -4.97 -13.56
N PRO A 201 12.10 -4.25 -13.73
CA PRO A 201 12.15 -3.17 -14.70
C PRO A 201 12.03 -3.72 -16.13
N LEU A 202 11.36 -2.95 -16.99
CA LEU A 202 11.29 -3.26 -18.43
C LEU A 202 12.63 -3.05 -19.13
N ASP A 203 13.40 -2.07 -18.66
CA ASP A 203 14.74 -1.77 -19.13
C ASP A 203 15.79 -2.38 -18.18
N PRO A 204 16.57 -3.37 -18.62
CA PRO A 204 17.62 -3.98 -17.80
C PRO A 204 18.68 -2.98 -17.30
N ALA A 205 18.91 -1.86 -17.99
CA ALA A 205 19.85 -0.83 -17.54
C ALA A 205 19.45 -0.17 -16.21
N LEU A 206 18.19 -0.32 -15.79
CA LEU A 206 17.73 0.18 -14.49
C LEU A 206 18.14 -0.72 -13.33
N ILE A 207 18.64 -1.92 -13.58
CA ILE A 207 19.07 -2.85 -12.51
C ILE A 207 20.28 -2.29 -11.76
N ASP A 208 21.20 -1.64 -12.46
CA ASP A 208 22.39 -1.06 -11.82
C ASP A 208 21.99 -0.02 -10.77
N ARG A 209 20.95 0.77 -11.06
CA ARG A 209 20.39 1.70 -10.09
C ARG A 209 19.81 1.00 -8.85
N ALA A 210 19.13 -0.14 -9.05
CA ALA A 210 18.64 -0.92 -7.90
C ALA A 210 19.81 -1.48 -7.08
N ILE A 211 20.90 -1.85 -7.72
CA ILE A 211 22.12 -2.30 -7.01
C ILE A 211 22.67 -1.17 -6.14
N ASP A 212 22.78 0.04 -6.68
CA ASP A 212 23.32 1.18 -5.95
C ASP A 212 22.45 1.52 -4.75
N GLU A 213 21.14 1.67 -4.92
CA GLU A 213 20.17 1.95 -3.85
C GLU A 213 20.04 0.80 -2.83
N ASN A 214 20.28 -0.42 -3.24
CA ASN A 214 20.25 -1.59 -2.35
C ASN A 214 21.54 -1.76 -1.53
N GLY A 215 22.46 -0.81 -1.61
CA GLY A 215 23.69 -0.71 -0.82
C GLY A 215 24.98 -0.83 -1.60
N GLY A 216 24.93 -0.83 -2.92
CA GLY A 216 26.09 -0.84 -3.82
C GLY A 216 26.91 -2.13 -3.80
N GLY A 217 27.77 -2.28 -4.79
CA GLY A 217 28.73 -3.39 -4.88
C GLY A 217 28.08 -4.78 -4.71
N ASP A 218 28.83 -5.72 -4.11
CA ASP A 218 28.36 -7.11 -3.93
C ASP A 218 27.13 -7.21 -3.02
N VAL A 219 26.99 -6.34 -2.02
CA VAL A 219 25.85 -6.33 -1.10
C VAL A 219 24.59 -5.89 -1.82
N GLY A 220 24.66 -4.82 -2.60
CA GLY A 220 23.54 -4.33 -3.41
C GLY A 220 23.14 -5.34 -4.49
N ALA A 221 24.11 -5.97 -5.15
CA ALA A 221 23.86 -7.02 -6.13
C ALA A 221 23.12 -8.22 -5.51
N ALA A 222 23.56 -8.72 -4.36
CA ALA A 222 22.92 -9.84 -3.67
C ALA A 222 21.49 -9.51 -3.25
N ARG A 223 21.23 -8.30 -2.73
CA ARG A 223 19.88 -7.84 -2.36
C ARG A 223 18.97 -7.67 -3.59
N THR A 224 19.53 -7.16 -4.69
CA THR A 224 18.79 -7.01 -5.95
C THR A 224 18.42 -8.37 -6.53
N GLU A 225 19.29 -9.36 -6.43
CA GLU A 225 18.97 -10.74 -6.82
C GLU A 225 17.88 -11.37 -5.94
N GLU A 226 17.92 -11.15 -4.61
CA GLU A 226 16.85 -11.57 -3.71
C GLU A 226 15.52 -10.91 -4.09
N ALA A 227 15.53 -9.59 -4.32
CA ALA A 227 14.36 -8.84 -4.78
C ALA A 227 13.82 -9.37 -6.12
N ALA A 228 14.69 -9.73 -7.05
CA ALA A 228 14.30 -10.30 -8.34
C ALA A 228 13.62 -11.68 -8.20
N ARG A 229 14.03 -12.50 -7.25
CA ARG A 229 13.34 -13.76 -6.92
C ARG A 229 11.94 -13.49 -6.38
N ILE A 230 11.81 -12.58 -5.43
CA ILE A 230 10.52 -12.17 -4.86
C ILE A 230 9.59 -11.63 -5.95
N ALA A 231 10.09 -10.77 -6.85
CA ALA A 231 9.30 -10.23 -7.96
C ALA A 231 8.80 -11.31 -8.92
N THR A 232 9.53 -12.41 -9.07
CA THR A 232 9.07 -13.56 -9.90
C THR A 232 7.95 -14.34 -9.21
N ASP A 233 8.04 -14.50 -7.88
CA ASP A 233 7.04 -15.23 -7.10
C ASP A 233 5.71 -14.45 -6.94
N ILE A 234 5.72 -13.15 -7.26
CA ILE A 234 4.50 -12.32 -7.28
C ILE A 234 3.58 -12.66 -8.45
N ALA A 235 4.15 -13.04 -9.58
CA ALA A 235 3.38 -13.37 -10.78
C ALA A 235 2.45 -14.56 -10.51
N GLY A 236 1.12 -14.32 -10.53
CA GLY A 236 0.09 -15.33 -10.24
C GLY A 236 -0.41 -15.35 -8.79
N ASP A 237 0.11 -14.50 -7.91
CA ASP A 237 -0.48 -14.25 -6.59
C ASP A 237 -1.42 -13.04 -6.66
N ILE A 238 -2.72 -13.30 -6.71
CA ILE A 238 -3.77 -12.27 -6.87
C ILE A 238 -3.69 -11.18 -5.80
N LEU A 239 -3.32 -11.53 -4.58
CA LEU A 239 -3.22 -10.54 -3.50
C LEU A 239 -2.06 -9.58 -3.74
N ARG A 240 -0.94 -10.09 -4.22
CA ARG A 240 0.24 -9.27 -4.52
C ARG A 240 0.06 -8.44 -5.78
N GLU A 241 -0.60 -8.97 -6.80
CA GLU A 241 -1.00 -8.18 -7.98
C GLU A 241 -1.94 -7.03 -7.60
N THR A 242 -2.88 -7.28 -6.69
CA THR A 242 -3.76 -6.24 -6.15
C THR A 242 -2.95 -5.16 -5.42
N GLN A 243 -2.00 -5.54 -4.58
CA GLN A 243 -1.15 -4.57 -3.87
C GLN A 243 -0.26 -3.77 -4.83
N LEU A 244 0.24 -4.39 -5.89
CA LEU A 244 0.97 -3.68 -6.94
C LEU A 244 0.10 -2.64 -7.64
N ASN A 245 -1.15 -2.99 -7.96
CA ASN A 245 -2.09 -2.06 -8.59
C ASN A 245 -2.40 -0.85 -7.68
N TYR A 246 -2.55 -1.06 -6.39
CA TYR A 246 -2.69 0.05 -5.43
C TYR A 246 -1.41 0.88 -5.31
N SER A 247 -0.24 0.25 -5.36
CA SER A 247 1.03 0.97 -5.38
C SER A 247 1.19 1.83 -6.64
N LEU A 248 0.76 1.33 -7.80
CA LEU A 248 0.75 2.09 -9.06
C LEU A 248 -0.21 3.28 -8.99
N ALA A 249 -1.43 3.09 -8.46
CA ALA A 249 -2.39 4.19 -8.29
C ALA A 249 -1.86 5.28 -7.34
N LEU A 250 -1.23 4.89 -6.23
CA LEU A 250 -0.57 5.83 -5.32
C LEU A 250 0.58 6.57 -6.03
N ALA A 251 1.42 5.83 -6.76
CA ALA A 251 2.56 6.39 -7.48
C ALA A 251 2.14 7.41 -8.55
N ASP A 252 1.09 7.09 -9.32
CA ASP A 252 0.55 8.00 -10.35
C ASP A 252 0.05 9.31 -9.74
N LEU A 253 -0.69 9.24 -8.63
CA LEU A 253 -1.18 10.43 -7.93
C LEU A 253 -0.03 11.27 -7.37
N VAL A 254 0.91 10.64 -6.68
CA VAL A 254 2.07 11.34 -6.10
C VAL A 254 2.94 11.96 -7.18
N GLN A 255 3.25 11.22 -8.26
CA GLN A 255 4.04 11.72 -9.38
C GLN A 255 3.38 12.94 -10.03
N ALA A 256 2.09 12.85 -10.32
CA ALA A 256 1.36 13.95 -10.94
C ALA A 256 1.37 15.23 -10.08
N ARG A 257 1.15 15.10 -8.75
CA ARG A 257 1.17 16.25 -7.83
C ARG A 257 2.54 16.89 -7.71
N LEU A 258 3.59 16.07 -7.62
CA LEU A 258 4.96 16.56 -7.57
C LEU A 258 5.34 17.34 -8.82
N VAL A 259 5.04 16.82 -9.99
CA VAL A 259 5.32 17.48 -11.28
C VAL A 259 4.50 18.78 -11.42
N GLU A 260 3.20 18.75 -11.08
CA GLU A 260 2.33 19.91 -11.14
C GLU A 260 2.81 21.04 -10.23
N ALA A 261 3.15 20.73 -9.00
CA ALA A 261 3.55 21.74 -8.00
C ALA A 261 4.94 22.34 -8.27
N THR A 262 5.87 21.54 -8.78
CA THR A 262 7.28 21.96 -8.90
C THR A 262 7.68 22.40 -10.29
N GLY A 263 6.91 22.02 -11.32
CA GLY A 263 7.30 22.19 -12.72
C GLY A 263 8.54 21.39 -13.13
N ALA A 264 8.93 20.40 -12.32
CA ALA A 264 10.05 19.52 -12.62
C ALA A 264 9.77 18.63 -13.85
N ASN A 265 10.83 18.17 -14.50
CA ASN A 265 10.68 17.22 -15.59
C ASN A 265 10.05 15.92 -15.10
N ASP A 266 8.96 15.50 -15.76
CA ASP A 266 8.28 14.25 -15.46
C ASP A 266 9.04 13.07 -16.06
N ARG A 267 9.59 12.21 -15.17
CA ARG A 267 10.25 10.97 -15.57
C ARG A 267 9.32 9.76 -15.45
N GLY A 268 8.12 9.98 -14.89
CA GLY A 268 7.03 9.03 -14.81
C GLY A 268 7.15 8.02 -13.67
N VAL A 269 6.15 7.12 -13.65
CA VAL A 269 6.09 5.97 -12.74
C VAL A 269 6.73 4.76 -13.41
N ARG A 270 7.58 4.05 -12.66
CA ARG A 270 8.35 2.91 -13.15
C ARG A 270 8.41 1.77 -12.14
N GLN A 271 8.90 0.63 -12.58
CA GLN A 271 9.18 -0.53 -11.73
C GLN A 271 10.68 -0.73 -11.56
N ASN A 272 11.09 -1.08 -10.33
CA ASN A 272 12.45 -1.54 -10.07
C ASN A 272 12.51 -2.45 -8.83
N LEU A 273 13.67 -3.07 -8.62
CA LEU A 273 13.93 -4.06 -7.58
C LEU A 273 14.45 -3.43 -6.29
N PHE A 274 13.90 -2.28 -5.90
CA PHE A 274 14.29 -1.62 -4.65
C PHE A 274 13.91 -2.44 -3.42
N TYR A 275 14.93 -2.80 -2.66
CA TYR A 275 14.82 -3.74 -1.54
C TYR A 275 13.89 -3.22 -0.43
N VAL A 276 13.84 -1.93 -0.20
CA VAL A 276 13.05 -1.31 0.87
C VAL A 276 11.53 -1.50 0.68
N ILE A 277 11.07 -1.54 -0.58
CA ILE A 277 9.64 -1.71 -0.93
C ILE A 277 9.27 -3.12 -1.43
N ARG A 278 10.22 -4.11 -1.37
CA ARG A 278 10.05 -5.45 -1.97
C ARG A 278 8.96 -6.31 -1.35
N ASN A 279 8.74 -6.18 -0.07
CA ASN A 279 7.84 -7.05 0.70
C ASN A 279 6.60 -6.34 1.23
N SER A 280 6.24 -5.23 0.62
CA SER A 280 5.10 -4.44 1.07
C SER A 280 3.81 -5.25 0.97
N ARG A 281 3.16 -5.40 2.11
CA ARG A 281 1.81 -5.97 2.23
C ARG A 281 0.74 -4.88 2.15
N ILE A 282 1.18 -3.67 1.91
CA ILE A 282 0.40 -2.44 1.76
C ILE A 282 0.92 -1.69 0.52
N PRO A 283 0.16 -0.76 -0.05
CA PRO A 283 0.64 0.12 -1.12
C PRO A 283 1.97 0.77 -0.72
N ALA A 284 3.00 0.61 -1.55
CA ALA A 284 4.35 1.09 -1.26
C ALA A 284 5.01 1.67 -2.50
N ILE A 285 5.62 2.84 -2.33
CA ILE A 285 6.34 3.56 -3.38
C ILE A 285 7.69 4.06 -2.87
N LEU A 286 8.61 4.28 -3.80
CA LEU A 286 9.83 5.05 -3.58
C LEU A 286 9.79 6.25 -4.52
N VAL A 287 10.01 7.44 -3.97
CA VAL A 287 9.94 8.72 -4.70
C VAL A 287 11.33 9.34 -4.75
N GLU A 288 11.78 9.65 -5.96
CA GLU A 288 12.99 10.42 -6.24
C GLU A 288 12.61 11.87 -6.50
N LEU A 289 12.96 12.75 -5.59
CA LEU A 289 12.54 14.15 -5.57
C LEU A 289 13.25 15.04 -6.61
N GLY A 290 14.24 14.52 -7.32
CA GLY A 290 15.10 15.20 -8.26
C GLY A 290 16.54 14.70 -8.15
N PHE A 291 17.45 15.28 -8.91
CA PHE A 291 18.84 14.85 -8.97
C PHE A 291 19.74 15.81 -8.18
N VAL A 292 20.30 15.35 -7.07
CA VAL A 292 21.28 16.12 -6.25
C VAL A 292 22.54 16.42 -7.06
N SER A 293 22.90 15.58 -8.03
CA SER A 293 24.05 15.77 -8.93
C SER A 293 23.80 16.80 -10.04
N ASN A 294 22.55 17.18 -10.30
CA ASN A 294 22.22 18.24 -11.26
C ASN A 294 22.40 19.61 -10.61
N PRO A 295 23.12 20.59 -11.22
CA PRO A 295 23.36 21.90 -10.63
C PRO A 295 22.09 22.69 -10.29
N ASP A 296 21.11 22.67 -11.17
CA ASP A 296 19.88 23.45 -10.99
C ASP A 296 18.96 22.78 -9.96
N GLU A 297 18.77 21.45 -10.05
CA GLU A 297 17.93 20.71 -9.09
C GLU A 297 18.60 20.59 -7.73
N GLY A 298 19.92 20.35 -7.67
CA GLY A 298 20.65 20.28 -6.41
C GLY A 298 20.57 21.58 -5.62
N GLN A 299 20.63 22.73 -6.30
CA GLN A 299 20.41 24.03 -5.65
C GLN A 299 18.98 24.19 -5.14
N ARG A 300 17.97 23.86 -5.96
CA ARG A 300 16.56 23.89 -5.55
C ARG A 300 16.27 22.96 -4.37
N LEU A 301 16.80 21.75 -4.38
CA LEU A 301 16.66 20.79 -3.28
C LEU A 301 17.30 21.28 -1.97
N ALA A 302 18.33 22.13 -2.06
CA ALA A 302 18.92 22.80 -0.89
C ALA A 302 18.04 23.92 -0.32
N GLU A 303 17.08 24.45 -1.08
CA GLU A 303 16.18 25.52 -0.67
C GLU A 303 15.03 24.97 0.19
N ALA A 304 14.82 25.58 1.37
CA ALA A 304 13.78 25.15 2.30
C ALA A 304 12.35 25.35 1.75
N GLU A 305 12.15 26.35 0.89
CA GLU A 305 10.87 26.63 0.23
C GLU A 305 10.51 25.51 -0.75
N TYR A 306 11.44 25.12 -1.62
CA TYR A 306 11.24 24.03 -2.57
C TYR A 306 10.97 22.68 -1.89
N ARG A 307 11.66 22.38 -0.76
CA ARG A 307 11.34 21.20 0.04
C ARG A 307 9.95 21.27 0.68
N GLY A 308 9.46 22.48 0.97
CA GLY A 308 8.08 22.72 1.37
C GLY A 308 7.10 22.34 0.27
N ASP A 309 7.30 22.84 -0.94
CA ASP A 309 6.46 22.53 -2.11
C ASP A 309 6.41 21.02 -2.40
N LEU A 310 7.56 20.33 -2.29
CA LEU A 310 7.65 18.88 -2.43
C LEU A 310 6.84 18.14 -1.35
N ALA A 311 6.92 18.60 -0.10
CA ALA A 311 6.17 17.98 0.99
C ALA A 311 4.66 18.20 0.87
N ASP A 312 4.23 19.40 0.45
CA ASP A 312 2.83 19.72 0.18
C ASP A 312 2.26 18.86 -0.96
N ALA A 313 3.01 18.70 -2.05
CA ALA A 313 2.62 17.87 -3.19
C ALA A 313 2.52 16.38 -2.81
N LEU A 314 3.48 15.87 -2.04
CA LEU A 314 3.44 14.51 -1.49
C LEU A 314 2.21 14.31 -0.61
N ALA A 315 1.92 15.27 0.28
CA ALA A 315 0.75 15.22 1.16
C ALA A 315 -0.55 15.17 0.36
N ASP A 316 -0.70 16.03 -0.66
CA ASP A 316 -1.91 16.07 -1.49
C ASP A 316 -2.11 14.76 -2.26
N GLY A 317 -1.06 14.21 -2.87
CA GLY A 317 -1.12 12.91 -3.57
C GLY A 317 -1.52 11.76 -2.64
N ILE A 318 -0.89 11.66 -1.46
CA ILE A 318 -1.20 10.62 -0.46
C ILE A 318 -2.61 10.78 0.09
N LEU A 319 -3.03 12.00 0.44
CA LEU A 319 -4.38 12.26 0.97
C LEU A 319 -5.46 11.98 -0.05
N THR A 320 -5.22 12.31 -1.32
CA THR A 320 -6.13 11.97 -2.42
C THR A 320 -6.29 10.46 -2.52
N PHE A 321 -5.20 9.71 -2.56
CA PHE A 321 -5.23 8.25 -2.57
C PHE A 321 -6.01 7.66 -1.38
N LEU A 322 -5.77 8.15 -0.17
CA LEU A 322 -6.44 7.66 1.03
C LEU A 322 -7.94 7.95 1.03
N ARG A 323 -8.36 9.14 0.55
CA ARG A 323 -9.77 9.56 0.48
C ARG A 323 -10.54 8.80 -0.59
N GLU A 324 -9.91 8.50 -1.70
CA GLU A 324 -10.50 7.71 -2.78
C GLU A 324 -10.55 6.21 -2.46
N GLY A 325 -10.17 5.82 -1.24
CA GLY A 325 -10.16 4.42 -0.79
C GLY A 325 -9.16 3.56 -1.53
N GLY A 326 -8.14 4.17 -2.15
CA GLY A 326 -7.19 3.47 -3.01
C GLY A 326 -7.83 2.96 -4.31
N THR A 327 -8.96 3.54 -4.71
CA THR A 327 -9.65 3.14 -5.95
C THR A 327 -8.77 3.36 -7.16
N LEU A 328 -8.59 2.30 -7.94
CA LEU A 328 -7.98 2.38 -9.26
C LEU A 328 -8.88 3.28 -10.11
N ALA A 329 -8.45 4.50 -10.40
CA ALA A 329 -9.10 5.31 -11.40
C ALA A 329 -9.08 4.53 -12.72
N ARG A 330 -10.24 4.03 -13.16
CA ARG A 330 -10.40 3.43 -14.48
C ARG A 330 -10.16 4.52 -15.51
N ARG A 331 -9.00 4.48 -16.16
CA ARG A 331 -8.77 5.20 -17.41
C ARG A 331 -9.21 4.35 -18.57
#